data_d20b5302cf27833de97118a16d56c5c0
#
_entry.id   d20b5302cf27833de97118a16d56c5c0
#
_cell.length_a   1.000
_cell.length_b   1.000
_cell.length_c   1.000
_cell.angle_alpha   90.00
_cell.angle_beta   90.00
_cell.angle_gamma   90.00
#
_symmetry.space_group_name_H-M   'P 1'
#
loop_
_entity.id
_entity.type
_entity.pdbx_description
1 polymer ?
#
loop_
_entity_poly.entity_id
_entity_poly.type
_entity_poly.pdbx_seq_one_letter_code
_entity_poly.pdbx_strand_id
1 'polypeptide(L)'
;GPIRIGQGVEFDYSTVHCVWSLKKAGYDVVIVNNNPETVSTDFDTADRLYFEPLTPEDVMNVINTEKPIGVVVAFGGQTAIKLTKFLDNQGIPILGTSADSIDLAEDRERFEELCEKLNINRPKGETVMNTEEALDATSRLGYPVLLRPSYVLGGQNMIVAFNDDDVKEYMKIILAQGIENPVLLDQYMMGTELEVDGIC
;
A
#
# COMPACT_ATOMS: atom_id res chain seq x y z
N GLY A 1 -9.59 -9.77 -0.64
CA GLY A 1 -10.42 -9.35 0.52
C GLY A 1 -9.59 -8.98 1.71
N PRO A 2 -10.21 -8.44 2.77
CA PRO A 2 -9.48 -8.12 3.98
C PRO A 2 -8.86 -9.39 4.58
N ILE A 3 -7.54 -9.41 4.60
CA ILE A 3 -6.74 -10.55 5.09
C ILE A 3 -6.49 -10.40 6.58
N ARG A 4 -6.71 -9.21 7.11
CA ARG A 4 -6.53 -8.88 8.53
C ARG A 4 -7.72 -8.10 9.05
N ILE A 5 -8.05 -8.30 10.32
CA ILE A 5 -8.95 -7.41 11.06
C ILE A 5 -8.39 -5.99 11.00
N GLY A 6 -9.21 -5.03 10.63
CA GLY A 6 -8.82 -3.62 10.45
C GLY A 6 -8.39 -3.22 9.04
N GLN A 7 -8.32 -4.15 8.10
CA GLN A 7 -8.19 -3.82 6.68
C GLN A 7 -9.56 -3.41 6.12
N GLY A 8 -9.58 -2.45 5.19
CA GLY A 8 -10.83 -1.92 4.64
C GLY A 8 -11.65 -2.96 3.88
N VAL A 9 -12.97 -2.91 4.02
CA VAL A 9 -13.92 -3.83 3.36
C VAL A 9 -13.91 -3.65 1.83
N GLU A 10 -13.46 -2.52 1.32
CA GLU A 10 -13.31 -2.22 -0.09
C GLU A 10 -12.44 -3.22 -0.85
N PHE A 11 -11.42 -3.78 -0.20
CA PHE A 11 -10.59 -4.83 -0.80
C PHE A 11 -11.37 -6.12 -1.02
N ASP A 12 -12.26 -6.48 -0.09
CA ASP A 12 -13.11 -7.65 -0.26
C ASP A 12 -14.16 -7.43 -1.35
N TYR A 13 -14.79 -6.27 -1.34
CA TYR A 13 -15.73 -5.86 -2.38
C TYR A 13 -15.11 -5.95 -3.78
N SER A 14 -13.93 -5.35 -3.96
CA SER A 14 -13.20 -5.38 -5.22
C SER A 14 -12.82 -6.80 -5.65
N THR A 15 -12.39 -7.63 -4.70
CA THR A 15 -12.07 -9.04 -4.95
C THR A 15 -13.30 -9.80 -5.44
N VAL A 16 -14.44 -9.70 -4.76
CA VAL A 16 -15.68 -10.39 -5.14
C VAL A 16 -16.15 -9.98 -6.53
N HIS A 17 -16.15 -8.69 -6.82
CA HIS A 17 -16.53 -8.20 -8.15
C HIS A 17 -15.55 -8.63 -9.26
N CYS A 18 -14.25 -8.70 -8.96
CA CYS A 18 -13.26 -9.26 -9.88
C CYS A 18 -13.57 -10.73 -10.19
N VAL A 19 -13.82 -11.54 -9.15
CA VAL A 19 -14.19 -12.95 -9.29
C VAL A 19 -15.41 -13.12 -10.17
N TRP A 20 -16.49 -12.41 -9.88
CA TRP A 20 -17.72 -12.49 -10.68
C TRP A 20 -17.52 -12.06 -12.13
N SER A 21 -16.69 -11.04 -12.36
CA SER A 21 -16.37 -10.57 -13.71
C SER A 21 -15.58 -11.62 -14.51
N LEU A 22 -14.60 -12.27 -13.88
CA LEU A 22 -13.81 -13.31 -14.47
C LEU A 22 -14.65 -14.58 -14.75
N LYS A 23 -15.48 -15.01 -13.80
CA LYS A 23 -16.43 -16.14 -14.00
C LYS A 23 -17.40 -15.85 -15.14
N LYS A 24 -17.93 -14.62 -15.23
CA LYS A 24 -18.80 -14.22 -16.35
C LYS A 24 -18.06 -14.23 -17.69
N ALA A 25 -16.75 -14.00 -17.70
CA ALA A 25 -15.89 -14.09 -18.87
C ALA A 25 -15.48 -15.54 -19.23
N GLY A 26 -15.88 -16.53 -18.42
CA GLY A 26 -15.64 -17.95 -18.67
C GLY A 26 -14.36 -18.50 -18.06
N TYR A 27 -13.78 -17.82 -17.09
CA TYR A 27 -12.60 -18.30 -16.36
C TYR A 27 -13.01 -19.04 -15.09
N ASP A 28 -12.27 -20.09 -14.77
CA ASP A 28 -12.27 -20.68 -13.44
C ASP A 28 -11.45 -19.80 -12.51
N VAL A 29 -12.00 -19.46 -11.35
CA VAL A 29 -11.37 -18.54 -10.41
C VAL A 29 -11.08 -19.23 -9.07
N VAL A 30 -9.84 -19.09 -8.64
CA VAL A 30 -9.35 -19.63 -7.37
C VAL A 30 -9.01 -18.45 -6.45
N ILE A 31 -9.48 -18.50 -5.22
CA ILE A 31 -9.12 -17.55 -4.16
C ILE A 31 -8.18 -18.20 -3.16
N VAL A 32 -7.16 -17.46 -2.75
CA VAL A 32 -6.33 -17.77 -1.58
C VAL A 32 -6.54 -16.67 -0.56
N ASN A 33 -7.11 -17.00 0.59
CA ASN A 33 -7.34 -16.06 1.68
C ASN A 33 -7.54 -16.84 2.99
N ASN A 34 -6.97 -16.39 4.09
CA ASN A 34 -7.06 -17.02 5.39
C ASN A 34 -8.05 -16.33 6.36
N ASN A 35 -8.84 -15.38 5.88
CA ASN A 35 -9.88 -14.73 6.68
C ASN A 35 -11.24 -15.40 6.44
N PRO A 36 -11.80 -16.15 7.41
CA PRO A 36 -13.08 -16.83 7.24
C PRO A 36 -14.30 -15.89 7.33
N GLU A 37 -14.10 -14.64 7.73
CA GLU A 37 -15.19 -13.68 8.00
C GLU A 37 -15.31 -12.62 6.90
N THR A 38 -15.21 -13.04 5.63
CA THR A 38 -15.30 -12.11 4.51
C THR A 38 -16.00 -12.77 3.32
N VAL A 39 -16.72 -11.99 2.51
CA VAL A 39 -17.56 -12.49 1.41
C VAL A 39 -16.74 -13.19 0.32
N SER A 40 -15.49 -12.77 0.09
CA SER A 40 -14.63 -13.44 -0.89
C SER A 40 -14.31 -14.90 -0.52
N THR A 41 -14.46 -15.26 0.76
CA THR A 41 -14.28 -16.64 1.25
C THR A 41 -15.59 -17.43 1.41
N ASP A 42 -16.72 -16.86 1.00
CA ASP A 42 -17.97 -17.63 0.92
C ASP A 42 -17.86 -18.72 -0.15
N PHE A 43 -18.46 -19.86 0.14
CA PHE A 43 -18.33 -21.08 -0.69
C PHE A 43 -18.85 -20.93 -2.11
N ASP A 44 -19.73 -19.96 -2.36
CA ASP A 44 -20.35 -19.71 -3.66
C ASP A 44 -19.71 -18.55 -4.45
N THR A 45 -18.71 -17.90 -3.89
CA THR A 45 -18.03 -16.76 -4.55
C THR A 45 -17.10 -17.24 -5.65
N ALA A 46 -16.08 -18.03 -5.34
CA ALA A 46 -15.12 -18.56 -6.30
C ALA A 46 -15.40 -20.02 -6.67
N ASP A 47 -14.72 -20.54 -7.68
CA ASP A 47 -14.83 -21.95 -8.06
C ASP A 47 -14.04 -22.83 -7.10
N ARG A 48 -12.95 -22.31 -6.54
CA ARG A 48 -12.15 -22.96 -5.48
C ARG A 48 -11.63 -21.94 -4.51
N LEU A 49 -11.55 -22.35 -3.25
CA LEU A 49 -11.05 -21.53 -2.14
C LEU A 49 -9.98 -22.30 -1.37
N TYR A 50 -8.85 -21.66 -1.15
CA TYR A 50 -7.77 -22.14 -0.30
C TYR A 50 -7.66 -21.24 0.93
N PHE A 51 -7.90 -21.80 2.12
CA PHE A 51 -7.68 -21.14 3.41
C PHE A 51 -6.21 -21.30 3.81
N GLU A 52 -5.34 -20.59 3.11
CA GLU A 52 -3.90 -20.66 3.33
C GLU A 52 -3.34 -19.26 3.65
N PRO A 53 -2.27 -19.18 4.43
CA PRO A 53 -1.55 -17.93 4.63
C PRO A 53 -1.04 -17.36 3.29
N LEU A 54 -0.99 -16.05 3.19
CA LEU A 54 -0.41 -15.38 2.02
C LEU A 54 1.12 -15.26 2.17
N THR A 55 1.77 -16.41 2.39
CA THR A 55 3.22 -16.52 2.33
C THR A 55 3.66 -16.92 0.91
N PRO A 56 4.90 -16.61 0.51
CA PRO A 56 5.43 -17.06 -0.78
C PRO A 56 5.30 -18.57 -1.01
N GLU A 57 5.60 -19.37 0.01
CA GLU A 57 5.58 -20.82 -0.06
C GLU A 57 4.16 -21.38 -0.24
N ASP A 58 3.21 -20.94 0.57
CA ASP A 58 1.84 -21.41 0.53
C ASP A 58 1.16 -21.02 -0.79
N VAL A 59 1.36 -19.78 -1.24
CA VAL A 59 0.82 -19.32 -2.51
C VAL A 59 1.42 -20.10 -3.68
N MET A 60 2.73 -20.38 -3.67
CA MET A 60 3.36 -21.21 -4.72
C MET A 60 2.84 -22.65 -4.72
N ASN A 61 2.52 -23.24 -3.56
CA ASN A 61 1.93 -24.57 -3.49
C ASN A 61 0.54 -24.59 -4.17
N VAL A 62 -0.27 -23.57 -3.96
CA VAL A 62 -1.55 -23.43 -4.65
C VAL A 62 -1.36 -23.23 -6.16
N ILE A 63 -0.44 -22.34 -6.56
CA ILE A 63 -0.13 -22.10 -7.98
C ILE A 63 0.34 -23.39 -8.68
N ASN A 64 1.22 -24.16 -8.04
CA ASN A 64 1.73 -25.41 -8.58
C ASN A 64 0.62 -26.47 -8.73
N THR A 65 -0.38 -26.44 -7.86
CA THR A 65 -1.52 -27.36 -7.88
C THR A 65 -2.52 -26.97 -8.96
N GLU A 66 -2.92 -25.70 -8.98
CA GLU A 66 -3.98 -25.18 -9.84
C GLU A 66 -3.49 -24.77 -11.25
N LYS A 67 -2.21 -24.44 -11.38
CA LYS A 67 -1.57 -23.99 -12.64
C LYS A 67 -2.37 -22.89 -13.34
N PRO A 68 -2.66 -21.79 -12.65
CA PRO A 68 -3.44 -20.71 -13.21
C PRO A 68 -2.71 -20.03 -14.37
N ILE A 69 -3.46 -19.35 -15.23
CA ILE A 69 -2.90 -18.53 -16.32
C ILE A 69 -2.20 -17.28 -15.80
N GLY A 70 -2.49 -16.86 -14.57
CA GLY A 70 -1.88 -15.73 -13.89
C GLY A 70 -2.54 -15.44 -12.56
N VAL A 71 -2.06 -14.44 -11.87
CA VAL A 71 -2.47 -14.06 -10.51
C VAL A 71 -2.85 -12.59 -10.46
N VAL A 72 -3.98 -12.28 -9.83
CA VAL A 72 -4.41 -10.91 -9.51
C VAL A 72 -4.01 -10.61 -8.08
N VAL A 73 -3.13 -9.65 -7.87
CA VAL A 73 -2.63 -9.24 -6.53
C VAL A 73 -3.23 -7.90 -6.06
N ALA A 74 -3.66 -7.04 -6.99
CA ALA A 74 -4.03 -5.66 -6.69
C ALA A 74 -5.18 -5.52 -5.69
N PHE A 75 -6.13 -6.44 -5.68
CA PHE A 75 -7.30 -6.39 -4.79
C PHE A 75 -7.09 -7.02 -3.41
N GLY A 76 -5.94 -7.60 -3.15
CA GLY A 76 -5.62 -8.23 -1.86
C GLY A 76 -4.96 -7.30 -0.85
N GLY A 77 -4.91 -5.99 -1.11
CA GLY A 77 -4.25 -5.00 -0.29
C GLY A 77 -2.75 -5.23 -0.17
N GLN A 78 -2.12 -4.56 0.78
CA GLN A 78 -0.66 -4.58 0.96
C GLN A 78 -0.07 -5.98 1.17
N THR A 79 -0.84 -6.91 1.73
CA THR A 79 -0.37 -8.28 1.95
C THR A 79 -0.17 -9.03 0.63
N ALA A 80 -1.12 -8.92 -0.31
CA ALA A 80 -1.01 -9.55 -1.62
C ALA A 80 -0.02 -8.80 -2.53
N ILE A 81 0.00 -7.47 -2.49
CA ILE A 81 0.92 -6.64 -3.26
C ILE A 81 2.39 -6.98 -2.95
N LYS A 82 2.72 -7.27 -1.70
CA LYS A 82 4.08 -7.69 -1.29
C LYS A 82 4.54 -9.00 -1.94
N LEU A 83 3.63 -9.83 -2.42
CA LEU A 83 3.96 -11.07 -3.15
C LEU A 83 4.33 -10.80 -4.61
N THR A 84 4.02 -9.64 -5.17
CA THR A 84 4.16 -9.34 -6.60
C THR A 84 5.58 -9.62 -7.10
N LYS A 85 6.59 -9.03 -6.46
CA LYS A 85 7.99 -9.19 -6.85
C LYS A 85 8.48 -10.64 -6.78
N PHE A 86 8.03 -11.38 -5.76
CA PHE A 86 8.36 -12.79 -5.62
C PHE A 86 7.73 -13.60 -6.76
N LEU A 87 6.44 -13.42 -7.04
CA LEU A 87 5.71 -14.14 -8.09
C LEU A 87 6.27 -13.83 -9.48
N ASP A 88 6.56 -12.57 -9.76
CA ASP A 88 7.17 -12.14 -11.02
C ASP A 88 8.53 -12.79 -11.24
N ASN A 89 9.39 -12.83 -10.21
CA ASN A 89 10.68 -13.52 -10.26
C ASN A 89 10.57 -15.05 -10.46
N GLN A 90 9.43 -15.64 -10.13
CA GLN A 90 9.12 -17.05 -10.40
C GLN A 90 8.51 -17.25 -11.81
N GLY A 91 8.36 -16.18 -12.59
CA GLY A 91 7.77 -16.23 -13.92
C GLY A 91 6.25 -16.40 -13.91
N ILE A 92 5.57 -16.11 -12.80
CA ILE A 92 4.12 -16.17 -12.70
C ILE A 92 3.53 -14.86 -13.26
N PRO A 93 2.66 -14.92 -14.28
CA PRO A 93 2.05 -13.73 -14.86
C PRO A 93 1.19 -12.98 -13.82
N ILE A 94 1.46 -11.69 -13.65
CA ILE A 94 0.62 -10.81 -12.86
C ILE A 94 -0.43 -10.18 -13.78
N LEU A 95 -1.70 -10.42 -13.47
CA LEU A 95 -2.83 -9.94 -14.25
C LEU A 95 -3.31 -8.57 -13.76
N GLY A 96 -3.69 -7.71 -14.69
CA GLY A 96 -4.06 -6.33 -14.42
C GLY A 96 -2.83 -5.43 -14.42
N THR A 97 -2.56 -4.72 -13.33
CA THR A 97 -1.38 -3.88 -13.20
C THR A 97 -0.11 -4.74 -13.16
N SER A 98 0.86 -4.43 -14.02
CA SER A 98 2.11 -5.19 -14.11
C SER A 98 2.95 -5.08 -12.84
N ALA A 99 3.83 -6.07 -12.60
CA ALA A 99 4.73 -6.06 -11.45
C ALA A 99 5.61 -4.80 -11.42
N ASP A 100 6.12 -4.36 -12.58
CA ASP A 100 6.93 -3.15 -12.68
C ASP A 100 6.14 -1.88 -12.37
N SER A 101 4.88 -1.79 -12.82
CA SER A 101 4.01 -0.66 -12.52
C SER A 101 3.59 -0.61 -11.04
N ILE A 102 3.42 -1.76 -10.41
CA ILE A 102 3.17 -1.86 -8.96
C ILE A 102 4.41 -1.38 -8.20
N ASP A 103 5.60 -1.88 -8.55
CA ASP A 103 6.86 -1.46 -7.92
C ASP A 103 7.12 0.04 -8.12
N LEU A 104 6.83 0.57 -9.32
CA LEU A 104 6.93 1.99 -9.63
C LEU A 104 6.04 2.86 -8.72
N ALA A 105 4.84 2.38 -8.39
CA ALA A 105 3.91 3.11 -7.52
C ALA A 105 4.25 2.96 -6.03
N GLU A 106 4.83 1.83 -5.61
CA GLU A 106 5.17 1.53 -4.22
C GLU A 106 6.55 2.07 -3.81
N ASP A 107 7.49 2.13 -4.75
CA ASP A 107 8.82 2.69 -4.51
C ASP A 107 8.79 4.21 -4.58
N ARG A 108 9.19 4.85 -3.47
CA ARG A 108 9.13 6.30 -3.34
C ARG A 108 9.98 7.03 -4.38
N GLU A 109 11.21 6.59 -4.59
CA GLU A 109 12.14 7.26 -5.51
C GLU A 109 11.65 7.13 -6.95
N ARG A 110 11.25 5.93 -7.35
CA ARG A 110 10.69 5.68 -8.69
C ARG A 110 9.40 6.47 -8.93
N PHE A 111 8.53 6.56 -7.93
CA PHE A 111 7.30 7.34 -8.02
C PHE A 111 7.57 8.85 -8.12
N GLU A 112 8.56 9.35 -7.36
CA GLU A 112 9.00 10.74 -7.45
C GLU A 112 9.54 11.08 -8.83
N GLU A 113 10.41 10.25 -9.40
CA GLU A 113 10.92 10.39 -10.77
C GLU A 113 9.79 10.38 -11.82
N LEU A 114 8.80 9.51 -11.63
CA LEU A 114 7.62 9.45 -12.52
C LEU A 114 6.84 10.77 -12.48
N CYS A 115 6.56 11.29 -11.28
CA CYS A 115 5.86 12.56 -11.12
C CYS A 115 6.63 13.72 -11.78
N GLU A 116 7.95 13.77 -11.60
CA GLU A 116 8.79 14.79 -12.24
C GLU A 116 8.77 14.68 -13.76
N LYS A 117 8.90 13.47 -14.29
CA LYS A 117 8.84 13.21 -15.74
C LYS A 117 7.50 13.63 -16.35
N LEU A 118 6.41 13.47 -15.61
CA LEU A 118 5.07 13.82 -16.05
C LEU A 118 4.67 15.27 -15.70
N ASN A 119 5.56 16.04 -15.06
CA ASN A 119 5.27 17.36 -14.51
C ASN A 119 4.05 17.38 -13.57
N ILE A 120 3.88 16.33 -12.78
CA ILE A 120 2.86 16.25 -11.74
C ILE A 120 3.42 16.86 -10.46
N ASN A 121 2.75 17.90 -9.97
CA ASN A 121 3.12 18.52 -8.71
C ASN A 121 2.81 17.58 -7.55
N ARG A 122 3.75 17.42 -6.62
CA ARG A 122 3.60 16.69 -5.37
C ARG A 122 4.10 17.51 -4.20
N PRO A 123 3.64 17.25 -2.98
CA PRO A 123 4.27 17.83 -1.80
C PRO A 123 5.76 17.48 -1.77
N LYS A 124 6.60 18.46 -1.53
CA LYS A 124 8.02 18.20 -1.27
C LYS A 124 8.13 17.59 0.13
N GLY A 125 9.00 16.61 0.28
CA GLY A 125 9.18 15.96 1.57
C GLY A 125 10.61 15.46 1.74
N GLU A 126 11.00 15.32 3.00
CA GLU A 126 12.31 14.80 3.42
C GLU A 126 12.12 13.76 4.53
N THR A 127 13.08 12.86 4.62
CA THR A 127 13.14 11.87 5.69
C THR A 127 14.22 12.29 6.68
N VAL A 128 13.88 12.32 7.95
CA VAL A 128 14.77 12.80 9.03
C VAL A 128 14.84 11.78 10.18
N MET A 129 15.99 11.75 10.86
CA MET A 129 16.24 10.81 11.96
C MET A 129 16.27 11.48 13.32
N ASN A 130 16.46 12.80 13.36
CA ASN A 130 16.61 13.56 14.59
C ASN A 130 16.03 14.98 14.47
N THR A 131 15.96 15.68 15.60
CA THR A 131 15.37 17.02 15.66
C THR A 131 16.15 18.08 14.87
N GLU A 132 17.48 17.97 14.80
CA GLU A 132 18.32 18.92 14.07
C GLU A 132 18.06 18.81 12.56
N GLU A 133 18.08 17.59 12.03
CA GLU A 133 17.70 17.32 10.63
C GLU A 133 16.28 17.79 10.32
N ALA A 134 15.34 17.61 11.26
CA ALA A 134 13.96 18.04 11.07
C ALA A 134 13.87 19.58 10.95
N LEU A 135 14.56 20.34 11.77
CA LEU A 135 14.60 21.81 11.69
C LEU A 135 15.28 22.30 10.41
N ASP A 136 16.35 21.66 9.99
CA ASP A 136 17.00 21.95 8.73
C ASP A 136 16.08 21.68 7.53
N ALA A 137 15.36 20.57 7.55
CA ALA A 137 14.38 20.24 6.53
C ALA A 137 13.23 21.26 6.49
N THR A 138 12.69 21.68 7.64
CA THR A 138 11.62 22.69 7.67
C THR A 138 12.09 24.06 7.16
N SER A 139 13.37 24.40 7.35
CA SER A 139 13.94 25.64 6.79
C SER A 139 13.94 25.65 5.26
N ARG A 140 14.07 24.46 4.62
CA ARG A 140 14.02 24.31 3.16
C ARG A 140 12.60 24.16 2.62
N LEU A 141 11.74 23.43 3.35
CA LEU A 141 10.36 23.12 2.92
C LEU A 141 9.40 24.30 3.17
N GLY A 142 9.66 25.09 4.22
CA GLY A 142 8.72 26.10 4.70
C GLY A 142 7.58 25.52 5.52
N TYR A 143 6.96 26.35 6.33
CA TYR A 143 5.77 25.97 7.12
C TYR A 143 4.46 26.27 6.38
N PRO A 144 3.37 25.50 6.66
CA PRO A 144 3.29 24.36 7.57
C PRO A 144 3.86 23.07 6.97
N VAL A 145 4.31 22.16 7.85
CA VAL A 145 4.79 20.83 7.48
C VAL A 145 4.01 19.75 8.19
N LEU A 146 3.81 18.62 7.51
CA LEU A 146 3.22 17.41 8.07
C LEU A 146 4.35 16.47 8.51
N LEU A 147 4.37 16.10 9.80
CA LEU A 147 5.28 15.10 10.32
C LEU A 147 4.53 13.81 10.55
N ARG A 148 5.11 12.71 10.07
CA ARG A 148 4.57 11.36 10.26
C ARG A 148 5.69 10.34 10.46
N PRO A 149 5.56 9.40 11.42
CA PRO A 149 6.49 8.29 11.52
C PRO A 149 6.37 7.37 10.29
N SER A 150 7.46 6.78 9.83
CA SER A 150 7.48 5.94 8.62
C SER A 150 6.64 4.65 8.74
N TYR A 151 6.31 4.21 9.95
CA TYR A 151 5.61 2.96 10.22
C TYR A 151 4.40 3.16 11.13
N VAL A 152 3.40 3.89 10.65
CA VAL A 152 2.15 4.06 11.39
C VAL A 152 0.97 3.66 10.53
N LEU A 153 0.12 2.79 11.08
CA LEU A 153 -1.16 2.40 10.48
C LEU A 153 -2.23 3.42 10.86
N GLY A 154 -2.98 3.89 9.85
CA GLY A 154 -4.19 4.66 10.08
C GLY A 154 -4.00 6.10 10.54
N GLY A 155 -2.91 6.77 10.18
CA GLY A 155 -2.72 8.21 10.43
C GLY A 155 -2.52 8.58 11.92
N GLN A 156 -2.33 7.61 12.80
CA GLN A 156 -2.02 7.88 14.21
C GLN A 156 -0.63 8.53 14.32
N ASN A 157 -0.51 9.46 15.25
CA ASN A 157 0.73 10.20 15.51
C ASN A 157 1.21 11.08 14.32
N MET A 158 0.32 11.51 13.46
CA MET A 158 0.62 12.54 12.46
C MET A 158 0.26 13.90 13.04
N ILE A 159 1.13 14.91 12.85
CA ILE A 159 0.83 16.28 13.22
C ILE A 159 1.18 17.27 12.10
N VAL A 160 0.48 18.37 12.07
CA VAL A 160 0.85 19.54 11.26
C VAL A 160 1.56 20.53 12.17
N ALA A 161 2.82 20.82 11.87
CA ALA A 161 3.62 21.79 12.59
C ALA A 161 3.64 23.13 11.84
N PHE A 162 3.47 24.21 12.59
CA PHE A 162 3.43 25.57 12.06
C PHE A 162 4.68 26.39 12.39
N ASN A 163 5.55 25.86 13.25
CA ASN A 163 6.77 26.51 13.71
C ASN A 163 7.77 25.49 14.26
N ASP A 164 8.98 25.96 14.56
CA ASP A 164 10.07 25.14 15.08
C ASP A 164 9.77 24.49 16.44
N ASP A 165 8.96 25.12 17.28
CA ASP A 165 8.65 24.58 18.61
C ASP A 165 7.71 23.39 18.51
N ASP A 166 6.74 23.43 17.59
CA ASP A 166 5.87 22.30 17.28
C ASP A 166 6.71 21.10 16.80
N VAL A 167 7.69 21.33 15.93
CA VAL A 167 8.60 20.29 15.42
C VAL A 167 9.43 19.68 16.55
N LYS A 168 10.03 20.52 17.41
CA LYS A 168 10.84 20.04 18.55
C LYS A 168 10.02 19.22 19.53
N GLU A 169 8.79 19.67 19.85
CA GLU A 169 7.90 18.95 20.75
C GLU A 169 7.54 17.57 20.17
N TYR A 170 7.14 17.52 18.90
CA TYR A 170 6.79 16.28 18.24
C TYR A 170 7.97 15.30 18.15
N MET A 171 9.12 15.76 17.68
CA MET A 171 10.32 14.93 17.58
C MET A 171 10.73 14.38 18.95
N LYS A 172 10.60 15.18 20.01
CA LYS A 172 10.84 14.70 21.38
C LYS A 172 9.89 13.57 21.80
N ILE A 173 8.61 13.65 21.43
CA ILE A 173 7.63 12.61 21.72
C ILE A 173 7.97 11.31 20.98
N ILE A 174 8.29 11.40 19.70
CA ILE A 174 8.62 10.25 18.87
C ILE A 174 9.90 9.57 19.33
N LEU A 175 10.96 10.34 19.57
CA LEU A 175 12.24 9.80 20.04
C LEU A 175 12.15 9.20 21.45
N ALA A 176 11.28 9.74 22.32
CA ALA A 176 11.06 9.18 23.65
C ALA A 176 10.34 7.82 23.64
N GLN A 177 9.65 7.48 22.55
CA GLN A 177 9.03 6.16 22.36
C GLN A 177 10.02 5.07 21.92
N GLY A 178 11.30 5.39 21.79
CA GLY A 178 12.34 4.45 21.36
C GLY A 178 12.19 4.01 19.90
N ILE A 179 11.50 4.79 19.10
CA ILE A 179 11.30 4.53 17.69
C ILE A 179 12.56 4.99 16.94
N GLU A 180 13.43 4.05 16.61
CA GLU A 180 14.62 4.29 15.74
C GLU A 180 14.22 4.41 14.25
N ASN A 181 12.99 4.75 13.96
CA ASN A 181 12.49 4.82 12.60
C ASN A 181 12.54 6.26 12.09
N PRO A 182 12.80 6.45 10.81
CA PRO A 182 12.79 7.76 10.21
C PRO A 182 11.40 8.42 10.30
N VAL A 183 11.39 9.73 10.50
CA VAL A 183 10.20 10.57 10.43
C VAL A 183 10.15 11.21 9.05
N LEU A 184 9.00 11.15 8.41
CA LEU A 184 8.74 11.83 7.15
C LEU A 184 8.22 13.22 7.45
N LEU A 185 8.86 14.21 6.84
CA LEU A 185 8.41 15.60 6.81
C LEU A 185 7.92 15.90 5.39
N ASP A 186 6.66 16.23 5.26
CA ASP A 186 6.12 16.64 3.97
C ASP A 186 5.57 18.09 4.07
N GLN A 187 5.74 18.86 3.02
CA GLN A 187 5.11 20.17 2.92
C GLN A 187 3.58 20.00 3.01
N TYR A 188 2.95 20.67 3.96
CA TYR A 188 1.50 20.57 4.12
C TYR A 188 0.80 21.48 3.12
N MET A 189 0.07 20.88 2.21
CA MET A 189 -0.69 21.58 1.16
C MET A 189 -2.08 21.91 1.68
N MET A 190 -2.36 23.20 1.90
CA MET A 190 -3.70 23.65 2.24
C MET A 190 -4.53 23.87 0.96
N GLY A 191 -5.78 23.43 0.97
CA GLY A 191 -6.66 23.58 -0.18
C GLY A 191 -7.92 22.74 -0.07
N THR A 192 -8.69 22.67 -1.17
CA THR A 192 -9.79 21.72 -1.29
C THR A 192 -9.25 20.37 -1.69
N GLU A 193 -9.55 19.37 -0.87
CA GLU A 193 -9.19 17.99 -1.18
C GLU A 193 -10.12 17.41 -2.24
N LEU A 194 -9.53 16.78 -3.24
CA LEU A 194 -10.23 16.05 -4.29
C LEU A 194 -9.56 14.69 -4.46
N GLU A 195 -10.41 13.66 -4.53
CA GLU A 195 -10.00 12.31 -4.89
C GLU A 195 -10.54 11.97 -6.27
N VAL A 196 -9.69 11.44 -7.13
CA VAL A 196 -10.06 11.09 -8.51
C VAL A 196 -9.49 9.72 -8.85
N ASP A 197 -10.37 8.81 -9.24
CA ASP A 197 -10.03 7.50 -9.76
C ASP A 197 -10.11 7.47 -11.29
N GLY A 198 -9.15 6.82 -11.92
CA GLY A 198 -9.12 6.62 -13.36
C GLY A 198 -9.06 5.13 -13.71
N ILE A 199 -9.82 4.73 -14.73
CA ILE A 199 -9.75 3.38 -15.31
C ILE A 199 -9.24 3.53 -16.74
N CYS A 200 -8.15 2.83 -17.09
CA CYS A 200 -7.55 2.83 -18.43
C CYS A 200 -7.19 1.42 -18.91
#